data_0ede4fb9a8c993f7ce67857341a1ef24
#
_entry.id   0ede4fb9a8c993f7ce67857341a1ef24
#
_cell.length_a   1.000
_cell.length_b   1.000
_cell.length_c   1.000
_cell.angle_alpha   90.00
_cell.angle_beta   90.00
_cell.angle_gamma   90.00
#
_symmetry.space_group_name_H-M   'P 1'
#
loop_
_entity.id
_entity.type
_entity.pdbx_description
1 polymer ?
#
loop_
_entity_poly.entity_id
_entity_poly.type
_entity_poly.pdbx_seq_one_letter_code
_entity_poly.pdbx_strand_id
1 'polypeptide(L)'
;MRLSNKESKMLADKTVILGVTGSIAAYKAADVASKLTQAGARVEVVMTESATRFITPLTLSSITGRPVVSSMWELTSEFNIEHVALAEAADVVAITPATANIMAHLVTGIADDMLTCTVLATKAPIVLAPAMDENMFKNPVTQENLAKLKARGFVIVGPSYGRLASGKMGQGRLAEASQILDTIKQVLGRSGDLAGRLVVVTAGGTREPIDPVRYIGNRSSGKMGYALASAARDRGAEVKLITAVTSVTLLEPSGVGIIRVETALQMKKAVAKVVKGADALIMAAAVADYQPQSASKVKIKKESPRLTIELARTPDVLAEVKGNFVKVGFAAESEDIMANAQKKLKEKRLDLIVANDITDKNSSF
;
A
#
# COMPACT_ATOMS: atom_id res chain seq x y z
N MET A 1 -1.80 9.66 26.39
CA MET A 1 -1.42 10.52 25.25
C MET A 1 -2.28 10.09 24.08
N ARG A 2 -3.31 10.87 23.71
CA ARG A 2 -4.21 10.54 22.61
C ARG A 2 -3.40 10.53 21.31
N LEU A 3 -3.25 9.37 20.69
CA LEU A 3 -2.86 9.28 19.29
C LEU A 3 -4.06 9.83 18.47
N SER A 4 -4.10 11.16 18.35
CA SER A 4 -4.98 11.80 17.38
C SER A 4 -4.61 11.27 15.99
N ASN A 5 -5.61 10.98 15.18
CA ASN A 5 -5.55 10.65 13.75
C ASN A 5 -4.40 11.36 13.01
N LYS A 6 -3.20 10.82 13.13
CA LYS A 6 -2.02 11.15 12.31
C LYS A 6 -1.83 10.11 11.21
N GLU A 7 -2.94 9.57 10.72
CA GLU A 7 -2.89 8.91 9.43
C GLU A 7 -2.56 9.97 8.39
N SER A 8 -1.32 9.87 7.92
CA SER A 8 -0.82 10.52 6.73
C SER A 8 -0.56 12.02 6.75
N LYS A 9 0.42 12.46 7.53
CA LYS A 9 1.13 13.71 7.23
C LYS A 9 1.90 13.68 5.90
N MET A 10 1.99 12.52 5.24
CA MET A 10 2.79 12.33 4.03
C MET A 10 2.24 13.07 2.80
N LEU A 11 0.92 13.19 2.71
CA LEU A 11 0.25 13.97 1.67
C LEU A 11 -0.08 15.40 2.12
N ALA A 12 0.11 15.73 3.41
CA ALA A 12 -0.05 17.10 3.88
C ALA A 12 0.94 18.01 3.12
N ASP A 13 0.44 19.12 2.65
CA ASP A 13 1.20 20.13 1.88
C ASP A 13 1.72 19.64 0.51
N LYS A 14 1.34 18.42 0.07
CA LYS A 14 1.67 17.93 -1.26
C LYS A 14 0.64 18.33 -2.29
N THR A 15 1.10 18.88 -3.42
CA THR A 15 0.24 19.22 -4.56
C THR A 15 0.15 18.03 -5.51
N VAL A 16 -1.06 17.50 -5.66
CA VAL A 16 -1.41 16.41 -6.58
C VAL A 16 -2.19 16.98 -7.75
N ILE A 17 -1.65 16.91 -8.94
CA ILE A 17 -2.43 17.21 -10.15
C ILE A 17 -3.22 15.95 -10.51
N LEU A 18 -4.54 16.02 -10.42
CA LEU A 18 -5.44 14.94 -10.76
C LEU A 18 -5.98 15.11 -12.17
N GLY A 19 -5.39 14.40 -13.14
CA GLY A 19 -5.85 14.36 -14.52
C GLY A 19 -7.02 13.39 -14.69
N VAL A 20 -8.14 13.86 -15.22
CA VAL A 20 -9.33 13.03 -15.48
C VAL A 20 -9.61 13.00 -16.97
N THR A 21 -9.68 11.77 -17.55
CA THR A 21 -9.89 11.60 -18.99
C THR A 21 -11.21 10.91 -19.31
N GLY A 22 -11.65 11.02 -20.58
CA GLY A 22 -12.98 10.62 -21.05
C GLY A 22 -13.21 9.10 -21.07
N SER A 23 -13.63 8.54 -19.96
CA SER A 23 -14.00 7.15 -19.77
C SER A 23 -15.22 7.04 -18.86
N ILE A 24 -16.01 6.00 -19.01
CA ILE A 24 -17.08 5.69 -18.05
C ILE A 24 -16.54 5.60 -16.62
N ALA A 25 -15.27 5.23 -16.43
CA ALA A 25 -14.64 5.16 -15.13
C ALA A 25 -14.31 6.55 -14.52
N ALA A 26 -14.55 7.66 -15.21
CA ALA A 26 -14.28 9.02 -14.73
C ALA A 26 -15.03 9.35 -13.43
N TYR A 27 -16.23 8.77 -13.19
CA TYR A 27 -16.95 8.96 -11.94
C TYR A 27 -16.16 8.49 -10.71
N LYS A 28 -15.25 7.52 -10.87
CA LYS A 28 -14.40 7.02 -9.78
C LYS A 28 -13.29 7.99 -9.40
N ALA A 29 -12.96 8.95 -10.27
CA ALA A 29 -12.02 10.01 -9.93
C ALA A 29 -12.51 10.85 -8.74
N ALA A 30 -13.83 10.93 -8.53
CA ALA A 30 -14.41 11.59 -7.35
C ALA A 30 -13.98 10.93 -6.04
N ASP A 31 -13.94 9.58 -5.97
CA ASP A 31 -13.47 8.85 -4.79
C ASP A 31 -11.96 9.05 -4.57
N VAL A 32 -11.17 9.07 -5.66
CA VAL A 32 -9.73 9.37 -5.58
C VAL A 32 -9.49 10.79 -5.08
N ALA A 33 -10.19 11.78 -5.65
CA ALA A 33 -10.11 13.19 -5.23
C ALA A 33 -10.47 13.34 -3.75
N SER A 34 -11.58 12.72 -3.32
CA SER A 34 -12.03 12.74 -1.92
C SER A 34 -10.98 12.18 -0.96
N LYS A 35 -10.43 11.00 -1.28
CA LYS A 35 -9.40 10.37 -0.43
C LYS A 35 -8.10 11.17 -0.37
N LEU A 36 -7.66 11.76 -1.49
CA LEU A 36 -6.49 12.63 -1.52
C LEU A 36 -6.69 13.87 -0.65
N THR A 37 -7.85 14.53 -0.78
CA THR A 37 -8.21 15.72 0.02
C THR A 37 -8.30 15.38 1.51
N GLN A 38 -8.95 14.26 1.87
CA GLN A 38 -9.02 13.78 3.25
C GLN A 38 -7.64 13.43 3.83
N ALA A 39 -6.71 12.98 2.99
CA ALA A 39 -5.34 12.74 3.38
C ALA A 39 -4.47 14.01 3.48
N GLY A 40 -5.06 15.19 3.26
CA GLY A 40 -4.43 16.49 3.41
C GLY A 40 -3.68 17.00 2.17
N ALA A 41 -3.83 16.34 1.01
CA ALA A 41 -3.22 16.82 -0.24
C ALA A 41 -3.94 18.04 -0.78
N ARG A 42 -3.19 18.93 -1.40
CA ARG A 42 -3.70 19.96 -2.28
C ARG A 42 -3.99 19.34 -3.64
N VAL A 43 -5.26 19.13 -3.97
CA VAL A 43 -5.66 18.47 -5.21
C VAL A 43 -6.10 19.51 -6.25
N GLU A 44 -5.31 19.66 -7.32
CA GLU A 44 -5.63 20.47 -8.49
C GLU A 44 -6.15 19.53 -9.59
N VAL A 45 -7.35 19.76 -10.05
CA VAL A 45 -8.00 18.87 -11.02
C VAL A 45 -7.93 19.45 -12.42
N VAL A 46 -7.44 18.63 -13.35
CA VAL A 46 -7.41 18.94 -14.79
C VAL A 46 -8.25 17.90 -15.52
N MET A 47 -9.28 18.35 -16.23
CA MET A 47 -10.17 17.48 -17.00
C MET A 47 -9.96 17.67 -18.50
N THR A 48 -9.90 16.55 -19.24
CA THR A 48 -10.06 16.66 -20.70
C THR A 48 -11.50 17.02 -21.05
N GLU A 49 -11.76 17.63 -22.21
CA GLU A 49 -13.13 17.93 -22.66
C GLU A 49 -14.00 16.67 -22.66
N SER A 50 -13.45 15.53 -23.12
CA SER A 50 -14.17 14.26 -23.10
C SER A 50 -14.55 13.81 -21.70
N ALA A 51 -13.79 14.14 -20.66
CA ALA A 51 -14.08 13.77 -19.26
C ALA A 51 -15.31 14.50 -18.74
N THR A 52 -15.52 15.76 -19.16
CA THR A 52 -16.67 16.58 -18.71
C THR A 52 -18.02 16.00 -19.15
N ARG A 53 -18.04 15.11 -20.14
CA ARG A 53 -19.24 14.40 -20.61
C ARG A 53 -19.62 13.21 -19.70
N PHE A 54 -18.72 12.75 -18.84
CA PHE A 54 -18.97 11.63 -17.92
C PHE A 54 -19.17 12.08 -16.48
N ILE A 55 -18.48 13.15 -16.06
CA ILE A 55 -18.58 13.75 -14.74
C ILE A 55 -18.39 15.27 -14.87
N THR A 56 -19.18 16.04 -14.15
CA THR A 56 -19.09 17.50 -14.25
C THR A 56 -17.92 18.08 -13.46
N PRO A 57 -17.28 19.18 -13.91
CA PRO A 57 -16.29 19.90 -13.14
C PRO A 57 -16.79 20.29 -11.74
N LEU A 58 -18.08 20.64 -11.60
CA LEU A 58 -18.71 20.99 -10.33
C LEU A 58 -18.58 19.87 -9.29
N THR A 59 -18.69 18.60 -9.68
CA THR A 59 -18.55 17.49 -8.74
C THR A 59 -17.14 17.48 -8.12
N LEU A 60 -16.11 17.64 -8.93
CA LEU A 60 -14.73 17.58 -8.48
C LEU A 60 -14.31 18.85 -7.72
N SER A 61 -14.77 20.02 -8.15
CA SER A 61 -14.53 21.28 -7.42
C SER A 61 -15.19 21.28 -6.04
N SER A 62 -16.39 20.72 -5.91
CA SER A 62 -17.08 20.59 -4.62
C SER A 62 -16.36 19.65 -3.65
N ILE A 63 -15.68 18.62 -4.16
CA ILE A 63 -14.91 17.65 -3.35
C ILE A 63 -13.57 18.24 -2.91
N THR A 64 -12.87 18.91 -3.82
CA THR A 64 -11.51 19.43 -3.56
C THR A 64 -11.51 20.82 -2.94
N GLY A 65 -12.64 21.55 -3.03
CA GLY A 65 -12.74 22.95 -2.65
C GLY A 65 -11.95 23.90 -3.57
N ARG A 66 -11.59 23.46 -4.78
CA ARG A 66 -10.73 24.16 -5.72
C ARG A 66 -11.34 24.18 -7.12
N PRO A 67 -11.02 25.22 -7.93
CA PRO A 67 -11.43 25.25 -9.33
C PRO A 67 -10.92 24.03 -10.10
N VAL A 68 -11.68 23.61 -11.10
CA VAL A 68 -11.30 22.53 -12.02
C VAL A 68 -10.96 23.17 -13.36
N VAL A 69 -9.78 22.83 -13.89
CA VAL A 69 -9.34 23.33 -15.19
C VAL A 69 -9.78 22.35 -16.27
N SER A 70 -10.57 22.81 -17.24
CA SER A 70 -11.10 21.98 -18.33
C SER A 70 -10.80 22.49 -19.72
N SER A 71 -10.30 23.73 -19.85
CA SER A 71 -9.98 24.36 -21.13
C SER A 71 -8.68 25.13 -21.03
N MET A 72 -7.90 25.14 -22.12
CA MET A 72 -6.70 25.98 -22.23
C MET A 72 -7.03 27.47 -22.45
N TRP A 73 -8.27 27.79 -22.77
CA TRP A 73 -8.70 29.09 -23.24
C TRP A 73 -9.55 29.84 -22.20
N GLU A 74 -9.83 29.24 -21.05
CA GLU A 74 -10.49 29.90 -19.93
C GLU A 74 -9.43 30.70 -19.16
N LEU A 75 -9.54 32.03 -19.20
CA LEU A 75 -8.68 32.93 -18.44
C LEU A 75 -9.09 32.89 -16.97
N THR A 76 -8.44 32.04 -16.18
CA THR A 76 -8.65 31.95 -14.73
C THR A 76 -7.66 32.81 -13.92
N SER A 77 -6.57 33.29 -14.56
CA SER A 77 -5.63 34.22 -13.94
C SER A 77 -5.06 35.23 -14.96
N GLU A 78 -4.86 36.46 -14.53
CA GLU A 78 -4.45 37.57 -15.40
C GLU A 78 -3.00 37.49 -15.93
N PHE A 79 -2.12 36.59 -15.41
CA PHE A 79 -0.68 36.70 -15.69
C PHE A 79 0.12 35.38 -15.78
N ASN A 80 -0.49 34.18 -15.68
CA ASN A 80 0.28 32.94 -15.74
C ASN A 80 -0.23 31.97 -16.82
N ILE A 81 0.74 31.35 -17.51
CA ILE A 81 0.48 30.22 -18.40
C ILE A 81 0.12 29.04 -17.50
N GLU A 82 -1.18 28.77 -17.37
CA GLU A 82 -1.76 27.92 -16.32
C GLU A 82 -1.17 26.49 -16.31
N HIS A 83 -0.94 25.86 -17.47
CA HIS A 83 -0.33 24.52 -17.54
C HIS A 83 1.12 24.49 -17.02
N VAL A 84 1.87 25.59 -17.17
CA VAL A 84 3.24 25.71 -16.63
C VAL A 84 3.18 25.88 -15.13
N ALA A 85 2.29 26.74 -14.62
CA ALA A 85 2.11 26.93 -13.17
C ALA A 85 1.68 25.65 -12.47
N LEU A 86 0.75 24.87 -13.07
CA LEU A 86 0.35 23.55 -12.55
C LEU A 86 1.52 22.55 -12.59
N ALA A 87 2.29 22.54 -13.68
CA ALA A 87 3.44 21.66 -13.84
C ALA A 87 4.54 21.92 -12.81
N GLU A 88 4.81 23.19 -12.50
CA GLU A 88 5.80 23.61 -11.50
C GLU A 88 5.34 23.36 -10.08
N ALA A 89 4.04 23.54 -9.80
CA ALA A 89 3.47 23.30 -8.47
C ALA A 89 3.33 21.81 -8.14
N ALA A 90 3.37 20.92 -9.13
CA ALA A 90 3.09 19.50 -8.93
C ALA A 90 4.21 18.79 -8.16
N ASP A 91 3.85 18.12 -7.04
CA ASP A 91 4.67 17.07 -6.42
C ASP A 91 4.47 15.72 -7.13
N VAL A 92 3.29 15.48 -7.70
CA VAL A 92 2.95 14.30 -8.51
C VAL A 92 1.79 14.61 -9.43
N VAL A 93 1.79 14.01 -10.62
CA VAL A 93 0.63 14.02 -11.53
C VAL A 93 0.02 12.63 -11.53
N ALA A 94 -1.27 12.52 -11.25
CA ALA A 94 -2.02 11.26 -11.26
C ALA A 94 -3.13 11.33 -12.31
N ILE A 95 -3.09 10.49 -13.36
CA ILE A 95 -4.12 10.45 -14.39
C ILE A 95 -5.02 9.25 -14.13
N THR A 96 -6.24 9.54 -13.73
CA THR A 96 -7.25 8.53 -13.37
C THR A 96 -8.68 8.97 -13.72
N PRO A 97 -9.33 8.23 -14.63
CA PRO A 97 -8.81 7.14 -15.44
C PRO A 97 -7.85 7.62 -16.53
N ALA A 98 -6.88 6.77 -16.94
CA ALA A 98 -6.07 6.98 -18.12
C ALA A 98 -6.61 6.14 -19.28
N THR A 99 -7.16 6.79 -20.31
CA THR A 99 -7.67 6.14 -21.52
C THR A 99 -6.53 5.72 -22.46
N ALA A 100 -6.81 4.82 -23.41
CA ALA A 100 -5.86 4.49 -24.48
C ALA A 100 -5.48 5.74 -25.30
N ASN A 101 -6.43 6.67 -25.50
CA ASN A 101 -6.18 7.93 -26.21
C ASN A 101 -5.14 8.77 -25.48
N ILE A 102 -5.34 9.07 -24.18
CA ILE A 102 -4.35 9.89 -23.46
C ILE A 102 -2.98 9.21 -23.42
N MET A 103 -2.91 7.88 -23.27
CA MET A 103 -1.63 7.17 -23.30
C MET A 103 -0.91 7.33 -24.65
N ALA A 104 -1.65 7.32 -25.76
CA ALA A 104 -1.09 7.56 -27.10
C ALA A 104 -0.53 8.99 -27.22
N HIS A 105 -1.27 10.01 -26.77
CA HIS A 105 -0.79 11.41 -26.77
C HIS A 105 0.50 11.56 -25.96
N LEU A 106 0.53 10.97 -24.75
CA LEU A 106 1.71 11.05 -23.88
C LEU A 106 2.94 10.33 -24.46
N VAL A 107 2.73 9.24 -25.23
CA VAL A 107 3.83 8.54 -25.92
C VAL A 107 4.38 9.37 -27.07
N THR A 108 3.51 10.02 -27.86
CA THR A 108 3.88 10.76 -29.06
C THR A 108 4.26 12.23 -28.78
N GLY A 109 3.97 12.74 -27.57
CA GLY A 109 4.24 14.11 -27.18
C GLY A 109 3.21 15.10 -27.75
N ILE A 110 2.02 14.64 -28.11
CA ILE A 110 0.92 15.53 -28.51
C ILE A 110 0.40 16.25 -27.27
N ALA A 111 0.44 17.58 -27.32
CA ALA A 111 0.08 18.48 -26.22
C ALA A 111 -0.95 19.50 -26.75
N ASP A 112 -2.17 19.02 -26.94
CA ASP A 112 -3.30 19.74 -27.55
C ASP A 112 -4.41 20.10 -26.54
N ASP A 113 -4.25 19.67 -25.27
CA ASP A 113 -5.12 20.04 -24.17
C ASP A 113 -4.33 20.43 -22.90
N MET A 114 -5.04 20.96 -21.89
CA MET A 114 -4.43 21.42 -20.64
C MET A 114 -3.67 20.28 -19.92
N LEU A 115 -4.21 19.05 -19.93
CA LEU A 115 -3.60 17.92 -19.25
C LEU A 115 -2.30 17.48 -19.92
N THR A 116 -2.31 17.33 -21.24
CA THR A 116 -1.15 16.91 -22.01
C THR A 116 -0.04 17.97 -21.99
N CYS A 117 -0.39 19.26 -22.05
CA CYS A 117 0.57 20.36 -21.86
C CYS A 117 1.19 20.32 -20.46
N THR A 118 0.39 20.16 -19.40
CA THR A 118 0.89 20.07 -18.02
C THR A 118 1.84 18.88 -17.85
N VAL A 119 1.48 17.71 -18.41
CA VAL A 119 2.35 16.52 -18.34
C VAL A 119 3.65 16.70 -19.08
N LEU A 120 3.63 17.38 -20.24
CA LEU A 120 4.84 17.63 -21.01
C LEU A 120 5.79 18.64 -20.31
N ALA A 121 5.23 19.60 -19.57
CA ALA A 121 5.97 20.64 -18.88
C ALA A 121 6.51 20.22 -17.49
N THR A 122 5.91 19.21 -16.84
CA THR A 122 6.25 18.85 -15.46
C THR A 122 7.53 18.02 -15.36
N LYS A 123 8.24 18.19 -14.23
CA LYS A 123 9.32 17.30 -13.75
C LYS A 123 8.83 16.35 -12.66
N ALA A 124 7.60 16.52 -12.19
CA ALA A 124 7.02 15.66 -11.17
C ALA A 124 6.81 14.23 -11.71
N PRO A 125 6.89 13.22 -10.85
CA PRO A 125 6.59 11.85 -11.23
C PRO A 125 5.12 11.71 -11.65
N ILE A 126 4.87 10.79 -12.60
CA ILE A 126 3.55 10.61 -13.20
C ILE A 126 3.04 9.21 -12.88
N VAL A 127 1.82 9.15 -12.34
CA VAL A 127 1.07 7.91 -12.07
C VAL A 127 -0.08 7.79 -13.06
N LEU A 128 -0.17 6.66 -13.77
CA LEU A 128 -1.25 6.38 -14.69
C LEU A 128 -2.10 5.23 -14.18
N ALA A 129 -3.41 5.41 -14.13
CA ALA A 129 -4.38 4.38 -13.81
C ALA A 129 -5.22 4.04 -15.06
N PRO A 130 -4.80 3.07 -15.89
CA PRO A 130 -5.51 2.71 -17.13
C PRO A 130 -6.91 2.16 -16.86
N ALA A 131 -7.87 2.58 -17.71
CA ALA A 131 -9.23 2.03 -17.71
C ALA A 131 -9.82 2.02 -19.11
N MET A 132 -10.15 0.83 -19.61
CA MET A 132 -10.69 0.60 -20.95
C MET A 132 -11.28 -0.81 -21.08
N ASP A 133 -11.90 -1.11 -22.23
CA ASP A 133 -12.30 -2.49 -22.56
C ASP A 133 -11.07 -3.42 -22.63
N GLU A 134 -11.27 -4.70 -22.36
CA GLU A 134 -10.20 -5.69 -22.35
C GLU A 134 -9.47 -5.81 -23.69
N ASN A 135 -10.21 -5.76 -24.81
CA ASN A 135 -9.60 -5.84 -26.13
C ASN A 135 -8.76 -4.61 -26.44
N MET A 136 -9.21 -3.43 -25.99
CA MET A 136 -8.41 -2.19 -26.09
C MET A 136 -7.14 -2.30 -25.25
N PHE A 137 -7.24 -2.85 -24.05
CA PHE A 137 -6.06 -3.01 -23.18
C PHE A 137 -5.07 -4.02 -23.76
N LYS A 138 -5.55 -5.17 -24.24
CA LYS A 138 -4.72 -6.22 -24.86
C LYS A 138 -4.22 -5.88 -26.26
N ASN A 139 -4.72 -4.81 -26.87
CA ASN A 139 -4.29 -4.40 -28.20
C ASN A 139 -2.78 -4.16 -28.23
N PRO A 140 -2.03 -4.70 -29.21
CA PRO A 140 -0.57 -4.54 -29.29
C PRO A 140 -0.09 -3.10 -29.22
N VAL A 141 -0.80 -2.16 -29.88
CA VAL A 141 -0.47 -0.74 -29.85
C VAL A 141 -0.60 -0.17 -28.42
N THR A 142 -1.64 -0.55 -27.69
CA THR A 142 -1.83 -0.11 -26.30
C THR A 142 -0.74 -0.68 -25.40
N GLN A 143 -0.35 -1.96 -25.57
CA GLN A 143 0.71 -2.57 -24.80
C GLN A 143 2.09 -1.96 -25.12
N GLU A 144 2.35 -1.65 -26.39
CA GLU A 144 3.57 -0.93 -26.81
C GLU A 144 3.62 0.47 -26.18
N ASN A 145 2.53 1.23 -26.23
CA ASN A 145 2.44 2.54 -25.60
C ASN A 145 2.68 2.44 -24.08
N LEU A 146 2.10 1.46 -23.43
CA LEU A 146 2.28 1.22 -22.01
C LEU A 146 3.76 0.91 -21.67
N ALA A 147 4.42 0.08 -22.48
CA ALA A 147 5.83 -0.24 -22.33
C ALA A 147 6.72 1.01 -22.50
N LYS A 148 6.45 1.85 -23.50
CA LYS A 148 7.16 3.11 -23.73
C LYS A 148 6.99 4.08 -22.56
N LEU A 149 5.78 4.22 -22.02
CA LEU A 149 5.52 5.08 -20.86
C LEU A 149 6.26 4.57 -19.61
N LYS A 150 6.24 3.26 -19.34
CA LYS A 150 7.04 2.66 -18.26
C LYS A 150 8.53 2.94 -18.42
N ALA A 151 9.08 2.78 -19.62
CA ALA A 151 10.49 3.05 -19.91
C ALA A 151 10.86 4.53 -19.69
N ARG A 152 9.90 5.45 -19.85
CA ARG A 152 10.05 6.88 -19.54
C ARG A 152 9.84 7.23 -18.06
N GLY A 153 9.65 6.23 -17.19
CA GLY A 153 9.50 6.42 -15.74
C GLY A 153 8.08 6.64 -15.24
N PHE A 154 7.06 6.52 -16.10
CA PHE A 154 5.67 6.57 -15.65
C PHE A 154 5.34 5.35 -14.79
N VAL A 155 4.69 5.58 -13.66
CA VAL A 155 4.25 4.50 -12.76
C VAL A 155 2.82 4.09 -13.12
N ILE A 156 2.61 2.82 -13.40
CA ILE A 156 1.32 2.30 -13.83
C ILE A 156 0.66 1.55 -12.68
N VAL A 157 -0.60 1.89 -12.38
CA VAL A 157 -1.40 1.20 -11.36
C VAL A 157 -2.63 0.55 -12.01
N GLY A 158 -2.71 -0.76 -11.92
CA GLY A 158 -3.74 -1.54 -12.63
C GLY A 158 -3.41 -1.74 -14.12
N PRO A 159 -4.43 -1.94 -15.01
CA PRO A 159 -5.83 -2.10 -14.64
C PRO A 159 -6.10 -3.41 -13.89
N SER A 160 -7.16 -3.41 -13.10
CA SER A 160 -7.61 -4.60 -12.36
C SER A 160 -8.42 -5.53 -13.26
N TYR A 161 -8.46 -6.81 -12.90
CA TYR A 161 -9.39 -7.77 -13.46
C TYR A 161 -10.75 -7.64 -12.76
N GLY A 162 -11.84 -7.66 -13.52
CA GLY A 162 -13.18 -7.58 -12.95
C GLY A 162 -14.26 -7.31 -14.00
N ARG A 163 -15.49 -7.04 -13.54
CA ARG A 163 -16.61 -6.70 -14.43
C ARG A 163 -16.37 -5.35 -15.09
N LEU A 164 -16.40 -5.33 -16.41
CA LEU A 164 -16.28 -4.15 -17.26
C LEU A 164 -17.65 -3.54 -17.56
N ALA A 165 -17.66 -2.31 -18.08
CA ALA A 165 -18.90 -1.63 -18.49
C ALA A 165 -19.66 -2.39 -19.60
N SER A 166 -18.95 -3.18 -20.40
CA SER A 166 -19.54 -4.09 -21.40
C SER A 166 -20.29 -5.29 -20.78
N GLY A 167 -20.27 -5.45 -19.46
CA GLY A 167 -20.84 -6.59 -18.74
C GLY A 167 -19.93 -7.83 -18.69
N LYS A 168 -18.85 -7.87 -19.46
CA LYS A 168 -17.87 -8.97 -19.48
C LYS A 168 -16.92 -8.91 -18.29
N MET A 169 -16.37 -10.06 -17.93
CA MET A 169 -15.25 -10.17 -17.00
C MET A 169 -13.95 -10.09 -17.78
N GLY A 170 -13.04 -9.19 -17.36
CA GLY A 170 -11.78 -9.01 -18.07
C GLY A 170 -10.83 -8.04 -17.39
N GLN A 171 -9.64 -7.91 -17.96
CA GLN A 171 -8.63 -6.96 -17.54
C GLN A 171 -8.87 -5.61 -18.26
N GLY A 172 -9.08 -4.55 -17.50
CA GLY A 172 -9.38 -3.21 -18.06
C GLY A 172 -10.12 -2.31 -17.08
N ARG A 173 -10.56 -2.89 -15.94
CA ARG A 173 -11.22 -2.14 -14.87
C ARG A 173 -10.23 -1.20 -14.18
N LEU A 174 -10.64 0.05 -13.94
CA LEU A 174 -9.85 0.99 -13.15
C LEU A 174 -9.47 0.37 -11.80
N ALA A 175 -8.21 0.52 -11.41
CA ALA A 175 -7.73 0.14 -10.08
C ALA A 175 -8.58 0.81 -8.99
N GLU A 176 -8.66 0.19 -7.82
CA GLU A 176 -9.40 0.76 -6.69
C GLU A 176 -8.69 2.05 -6.20
N ALA A 177 -9.48 3.02 -5.73
CA ALA A 177 -8.95 4.32 -5.32
C ALA A 177 -7.89 4.21 -4.21
N SER A 178 -8.01 3.21 -3.32
CA SER A 178 -6.99 2.92 -2.31
C SER A 178 -5.64 2.52 -2.92
N GLN A 179 -5.64 1.72 -4.00
CA GLN A 179 -4.41 1.32 -4.70
C GLN A 179 -3.76 2.50 -5.43
N ILE A 180 -4.57 3.39 -6.03
CA ILE A 180 -4.08 4.61 -6.68
C ILE A 180 -3.43 5.52 -5.64
N LEU A 181 -4.10 5.77 -4.52
CA LEU A 181 -3.58 6.57 -3.41
C LEU A 181 -2.28 5.99 -2.84
N ASP A 182 -2.24 4.68 -2.67
CA ASP A 182 -1.09 3.93 -2.17
C ASP A 182 0.12 4.08 -3.12
N THR A 183 -0.13 4.01 -4.43
CA THR A 183 0.90 4.23 -5.44
C THR A 183 1.40 5.68 -5.45
N ILE A 184 0.52 6.66 -5.28
CA ILE A 184 0.90 8.09 -5.16
C ILE A 184 1.81 8.29 -3.94
N LYS A 185 1.44 7.74 -2.77
CA LYS A 185 2.27 7.79 -1.56
C LYS A 185 3.64 7.15 -1.80
N GLN A 186 3.68 5.96 -2.39
CA GLN A 186 4.93 5.28 -2.73
C GLN A 186 5.84 6.12 -3.64
N VAL A 187 5.26 6.76 -4.65
CA VAL A 187 6.01 7.59 -5.60
C VAL A 187 6.59 8.82 -4.91
N LEU A 188 5.79 9.52 -4.10
CA LEU A 188 6.22 10.68 -3.33
C LEU A 188 7.28 10.33 -2.27
N GLY A 189 7.20 9.12 -1.72
CA GLY A 189 8.11 8.65 -0.69
C GLY A 189 9.48 8.22 -1.18
N ARG A 190 9.72 8.04 -2.48
CA ARG A 190 10.97 7.50 -3.02
C ARG A 190 12.24 8.23 -2.58
N SER A 191 12.15 9.52 -2.32
CA SER A 191 13.23 10.37 -1.82
C SER A 191 13.10 10.65 -0.31
N GLY A 192 12.31 9.87 0.42
CA GLY A 192 12.11 10.04 1.86
C GLY A 192 13.34 9.69 2.70
N ASP A 193 13.23 9.89 4.00
CA ASP A 193 14.31 9.70 4.98
C ASP A 193 14.77 8.24 5.14
N LEU A 194 13.99 7.28 4.64
CA LEU A 194 14.37 5.86 4.56
C LEU A 194 14.79 5.43 3.15
N ALA A 195 15.02 6.37 2.22
CA ALA A 195 15.47 6.03 0.88
C ALA A 195 16.80 5.25 0.91
N GLY A 196 16.86 4.15 0.17
CA GLY A 196 18.02 3.24 0.14
C GLY A 196 18.15 2.33 1.36
N ARG A 197 17.20 2.34 2.30
CA ARG A 197 17.17 1.44 3.46
C ARG A 197 16.31 0.22 3.19
N LEU A 198 16.77 -0.94 3.66
CA LEU A 198 16.00 -2.19 3.65
C LEU A 198 15.37 -2.42 5.03
N VAL A 199 14.05 -2.43 5.08
CA VAL A 199 13.27 -2.70 6.29
C VAL A 199 12.53 -4.03 6.16
N VAL A 200 12.78 -4.93 7.11
CA VAL A 200 12.09 -6.21 7.20
C VAL A 200 11.01 -6.11 8.28
N VAL A 201 9.78 -6.42 7.93
CA VAL A 201 8.64 -6.39 8.84
C VAL A 201 8.00 -7.76 8.91
N THR A 202 7.61 -8.21 10.12
CA THR A 202 6.80 -9.43 10.26
C THR A 202 5.37 -9.08 10.69
N ALA A 203 4.37 -9.86 10.25
CA ALA A 203 2.95 -9.62 10.54
C ALA A 203 2.16 -10.92 10.69
N GLY A 204 0.96 -10.81 11.28
CA GLY A 204 0.05 -11.94 11.43
C GLY A 204 0.38 -12.87 12.59
N GLY A 205 -0.39 -13.92 12.76
CA GLY A 205 -0.19 -14.95 13.77
C GLY A 205 0.28 -16.27 13.15
N THR A 206 1.32 -16.89 13.72
CA THR A 206 1.72 -18.23 13.28
C THR A 206 0.70 -19.27 13.70
N ARG A 207 0.61 -20.35 12.92
CA ARG A 207 -0.26 -21.50 13.15
C ARG A 207 0.58 -22.75 13.19
N GLU A 208 0.58 -23.43 14.33
CA GLU A 208 1.33 -24.65 14.54
C GLU A 208 0.39 -25.84 14.40
N PRO A 209 0.54 -26.68 13.36
CA PRO A 209 -0.44 -27.69 13.04
C PRO A 209 -0.50 -28.79 14.10
N ILE A 210 -1.70 -29.20 14.50
CA ILE A 210 -2.01 -30.40 15.28
C ILE A 210 -2.27 -31.56 14.31
N ASP A 211 -3.08 -31.28 13.30
CA ASP A 211 -3.41 -32.18 12.19
C ASP A 211 -3.77 -31.33 10.94
N PRO A 212 -4.11 -31.89 9.78
CA PRO A 212 -4.44 -31.11 8.57
C PRO A 212 -5.60 -30.12 8.72
N VAL A 213 -6.37 -30.17 9.83
CA VAL A 213 -7.56 -29.35 10.03
C VAL A 213 -7.42 -28.40 11.22
N ARG A 214 -6.64 -28.78 12.23
CA ARG A 214 -6.55 -28.06 13.52
C ARG A 214 -5.13 -27.57 13.77
N TYR A 215 -5.04 -26.41 14.40
CA TYR A 215 -3.75 -25.77 14.75
C TYR A 215 -3.86 -25.07 16.11
N ILE A 216 -2.70 -24.78 16.70
CA ILE A 216 -2.51 -23.86 17.81
C ILE A 216 -1.92 -22.57 17.24
N GLY A 217 -2.37 -21.42 17.71
CA GLY A 217 -1.84 -20.14 17.26
C GLY A 217 -2.40 -18.97 18.05
N ASN A 218 -1.79 -17.82 17.86
CA ASN A 218 -2.19 -16.57 18.50
C ASN A 218 -3.24 -15.84 17.66
N ARG A 219 -4.20 -15.18 18.32
CA ARG A 219 -5.09 -14.24 17.64
C ARG A 219 -4.28 -13.04 17.19
N SER A 220 -4.27 -12.75 15.92
CA SER A 220 -3.62 -11.56 15.36
C SER A 220 -4.34 -11.12 14.10
N SER A 221 -4.65 -9.83 14.00
CA SER A 221 -5.21 -9.27 12.79
C SER A 221 -4.15 -9.05 11.70
N GLY A 222 -2.90 -8.90 12.07
CA GLY A 222 -1.79 -8.52 11.19
C GLY A 222 -1.77 -7.03 10.80
N LYS A 223 -2.81 -6.26 11.14
CA LYS A 223 -2.96 -4.84 10.76
C LYS A 223 -1.74 -3.98 11.09
N MET A 224 -1.18 -4.15 12.29
CA MET A 224 -0.02 -3.38 12.74
C MET A 224 1.20 -3.59 11.82
N GLY A 225 1.54 -4.84 11.51
CA GLY A 225 2.67 -5.15 10.65
C GLY A 225 2.47 -4.63 9.21
N TYR A 226 1.26 -4.74 8.67
CA TYR A 226 0.93 -4.18 7.36
C TYR A 226 1.02 -2.64 7.35
N ALA A 227 0.54 -1.97 8.39
CA ALA A 227 0.64 -0.51 8.54
C ALA A 227 2.10 -0.05 8.64
N LEU A 228 2.94 -0.77 9.41
CA LEU A 228 4.37 -0.49 9.52
C LEU A 228 5.11 -0.69 8.19
N ALA A 229 4.78 -1.77 7.46
CA ALA A 229 5.34 -2.01 6.14
C ALA A 229 4.97 -0.90 5.15
N SER A 230 3.70 -0.47 5.16
CA SER A 230 3.26 0.67 4.34
C SER A 230 3.98 1.95 4.73
N ALA A 231 4.06 2.27 6.03
CA ALA A 231 4.70 3.49 6.51
C ALA A 231 6.20 3.55 6.17
N ALA A 232 6.92 2.42 6.26
CA ALA A 232 8.33 2.35 5.89
C ALA A 232 8.52 2.56 4.37
N ARG A 233 7.69 1.89 3.54
CA ARG A 233 7.68 2.08 2.08
C ARG A 233 7.38 3.53 1.70
N ASP A 234 6.39 4.12 2.34
CA ASP A 234 5.96 5.51 2.08
C ASP A 234 7.05 6.53 2.44
N ARG A 235 8.03 6.15 3.25
CA ARG A 235 9.25 6.92 3.57
C ARG A 235 10.44 6.57 2.70
N GLY A 236 10.26 5.73 1.67
CA GLY A 236 11.26 5.39 0.66
C GLY A 236 12.06 4.11 0.90
N ALA A 237 11.75 3.35 1.96
CA ALA A 237 12.42 2.10 2.21
C ALA A 237 12.09 1.02 1.16
N GLU A 238 13.05 0.17 0.84
CA GLU A 238 12.75 -1.16 0.34
C GLU A 238 12.19 -1.98 1.50
N VAL A 239 11.00 -2.58 1.31
CA VAL A 239 10.32 -3.31 2.39
C VAL A 239 10.12 -4.77 2.01
N LYS A 240 10.48 -5.67 2.93
CA LYS A 240 10.13 -7.10 2.88
C LYS A 240 9.17 -7.39 4.03
N LEU A 241 7.94 -7.72 3.70
CA LEU A 241 6.91 -8.11 4.66
C LEU A 241 6.80 -9.64 4.71
N ILE A 242 7.18 -10.23 5.86
CA ILE A 242 6.99 -11.64 6.13
C ILE A 242 5.66 -11.76 6.88
N THR A 243 4.64 -12.28 6.22
CA THR A 243 3.30 -12.37 6.81
C THR A 243 2.90 -13.81 7.09
N ALA A 244 2.51 -14.06 8.33
CA ALA A 244 1.80 -15.27 8.71
C ALA A 244 0.30 -15.09 8.45
N VAL A 245 -0.53 -15.99 8.97
CA VAL A 245 -1.97 -15.94 8.75
C VAL A 245 -2.59 -14.74 9.50
N THR A 246 -3.44 -13.99 8.82
CA THR A 246 -4.19 -12.88 9.41
C THR A 246 -5.63 -13.30 9.69
N SER A 247 -6.22 -12.78 10.76
CA SER A 247 -7.64 -13.04 11.09
C SER A 247 -8.63 -12.29 10.21
N VAL A 248 -8.12 -11.33 9.43
CA VAL A 248 -8.88 -10.50 8.49
C VAL A 248 -8.18 -10.47 7.14
N THR A 249 -8.93 -10.25 6.08
CA THR A 249 -8.36 -10.01 4.76
C THR A 249 -7.78 -8.59 4.72
N LEU A 250 -6.48 -8.49 4.54
CA LEU A 250 -5.77 -7.22 4.40
C LEU A 250 -5.38 -6.99 2.94
N LEU A 251 -5.49 -5.75 2.50
CA LEU A 251 -4.93 -5.34 1.21
C LEU A 251 -3.41 -5.32 1.31
N GLU A 252 -2.77 -5.96 0.35
CA GLU A 252 -1.32 -6.00 0.27
C GLU A 252 -0.80 -4.63 -0.19
N PRO A 253 0.15 -4.03 0.55
CA PRO A 253 0.71 -2.75 0.16
C PRO A 253 1.44 -2.85 -1.18
N SER A 254 1.14 -1.96 -2.11
CA SER A 254 1.86 -1.89 -3.39
C SER A 254 3.34 -1.60 -3.17
N GLY A 255 4.22 -2.24 -3.95
CA GLY A 255 5.66 -2.01 -3.87
C GLY A 255 6.37 -2.63 -2.66
N VAL A 256 5.68 -3.46 -1.87
CA VAL A 256 6.26 -4.23 -0.76
C VAL A 256 6.50 -5.68 -1.21
N GLY A 257 7.70 -6.20 -0.96
CA GLY A 257 8.02 -7.60 -1.22
C GLY A 257 7.40 -8.51 -0.15
N ILE A 258 6.44 -9.37 -0.52
CA ILE A 258 5.68 -10.20 0.43
C ILE A 258 6.17 -11.63 0.44
N ILE A 259 6.42 -12.17 1.64
CA ILE A 259 6.78 -13.56 1.89
C ILE A 259 5.75 -14.14 2.84
N ARG A 260 5.02 -15.16 2.37
CA ARG A 260 4.01 -15.84 3.18
C ARG A 260 4.61 -17.02 3.92
N VAL A 261 4.25 -17.14 5.19
CA VAL A 261 4.66 -18.23 6.08
C VAL A 261 3.45 -18.67 6.90
N GLU A 262 3.53 -19.85 7.49
CA GLU A 262 2.46 -20.36 8.34
C GLU A 262 2.96 -20.61 9.77
N THR A 263 4.11 -21.24 9.94
CA THR A 263 4.63 -21.66 11.24
C THR A 263 5.76 -20.76 11.75
N ALA A 264 6.05 -20.83 13.06
CA ALA A 264 7.17 -20.14 13.70
C ALA A 264 8.52 -20.53 13.05
N LEU A 265 8.69 -21.81 12.70
CA LEU A 265 9.90 -22.30 12.04
C LEU A 265 10.05 -21.70 10.62
N GLN A 266 8.95 -21.60 9.86
CA GLN A 266 8.97 -20.94 8.55
C GLN A 266 9.27 -19.45 8.68
N MET A 267 8.67 -18.77 9.68
CA MET A 267 8.96 -17.37 10.00
C MET A 267 10.45 -17.18 10.29
N LYS A 268 11.03 -18.00 11.16
CA LYS A 268 12.47 -17.98 11.47
C LYS A 268 13.34 -18.10 10.23
N LYS A 269 13.06 -19.10 9.37
CA LYS A 269 13.82 -19.31 8.13
C LYS A 269 13.69 -18.14 7.17
N ALA A 270 12.47 -17.57 7.02
CA ALA A 270 12.22 -16.43 6.17
C ALA A 270 12.95 -15.17 6.67
N VAL A 271 12.86 -14.87 7.97
CA VAL A 271 13.58 -13.74 8.58
C VAL A 271 15.10 -13.90 8.39
N ALA A 272 15.67 -15.06 8.72
CA ALA A 272 17.10 -15.32 8.58
C ALA A 272 17.62 -15.16 7.14
N LYS A 273 16.75 -15.45 6.15
CA LYS A 273 17.07 -15.29 4.73
C LYS A 273 17.14 -13.84 4.29
N VAL A 274 16.17 -13.01 4.72
CA VAL A 274 15.99 -11.65 4.18
C VAL A 274 16.60 -10.56 5.04
N VAL A 275 16.93 -10.84 6.31
CA VAL A 275 17.54 -9.85 7.22
C VAL A 275 18.99 -9.54 6.88
N LYS A 276 19.62 -10.35 6.05
CA LYS A 276 21.00 -10.11 5.59
C LYS A 276 21.04 -8.83 4.76
N GLY A 277 21.75 -7.82 5.25
CA GLY A 277 21.83 -6.50 4.65
C GLY A 277 20.65 -5.56 4.98
N ALA A 278 19.75 -5.97 5.87
CA ALA A 278 18.70 -5.09 6.35
C ALA A 278 19.25 -3.99 7.27
N ASP A 279 18.65 -2.81 7.22
CA ASP A 279 18.90 -1.71 8.15
C ASP A 279 18.02 -1.81 9.41
N ALA A 280 16.83 -2.40 9.28
CA ALA A 280 15.93 -2.61 10.41
C ALA A 280 15.10 -3.90 10.28
N LEU A 281 14.83 -4.53 11.42
CA LEU A 281 13.92 -5.66 11.59
C LEU A 281 12.83 -5.28 12.59
N ILE A 282 11.57 -5.28 12.15
CA ILE A 282 10.40 -4.96 12.96
C ILE A 282 9.57 -6.23 13.16
N MET A 283 9.62 -6.81 14.35
CA MET A 283 8.93 -8.07 14.68
C MET A 283 7.55 -7.79 15.28
N ALA A 284 6.56 -7.53 14.42
CA ALA A 284 5.17 -7.28 14.81
C ALA A 284 4.25 -8.52 14.70
N ALA A 285 4.79 -9.66 14.23
CA ALA A 285 4.04 -10.90 14.17
C ALA A 285 3.81 -11.50 15.58
N ALA A 286 2.65 -12.09 15.78
CA ALA A 286 2.32 -12.86 16.98
C ALA A 286 2.77 -14.33 16.78
N VAL A 287 4.03 -14.60 17.05
CA VAL A 287 4.62 -15.95 16.94
C VAL A 287 4.12 -16.79 18.12
N ALA A 288 3.63 -18.00 17.84
CA ALA A 288 3.22 -18.93 18.91
C ALA A 288 4.44 -19.41 19.71
N ASP A 289 4.33 -19.43 21.05
CA ASP A 289 5.41 -19.84 21.94
C ASP A 289 5.55 -21.36 22.02
N TYR A 290 4.50 -22.09 21.66
CA TYR A 290 4.44 -23.55 21.71
C TYR A 290 3.87 -24.12 20.42
N GLN A 291 4.35 -25.30 20.06
CA GLN A 291 3.89 -26.13 18.94
C GLN A 291 3.64 -27.56 19.41
N PRO A 292 2.76 -28.35 18.77
CA PRO A 292 2.67 -29.78 19.03
C PRO A 292 4.02 -30.46 18.83
N GLN A 293 4.41 -31.35 19.76
CA GLN A 293 5.66 -32.09 19.65
C GLN A 293 5.71 -32.94 18.36
N SER A 294 4.54 -33.44 17.94
CA SER A 294 4.35 -34.13 16.67
C SER A 294 2.99 -33.73 16.07
N ALA A 295 2.99 -33.34 14.79
CA ALA A 295 1.75 -33.10 14.06
C ALA A 295 1.31 -34.37 13.34
N SER A 296 0.01 -34.69 13.46
CA SER A 296 -0.56 -35.83 12.74
C SER A 296 -0.69 -35.52 11.25
N LYS A 297 -0.31 -36.45 10.38
CA LYS A 297 -0.49 -36.34 8.93
C LYS A 297 -1.95 -36.57 8.48
N VAL A 298 -2.78 -37.13 9.34
CA VAL A 298 -4.19 -37.40 9.10
C VAL A 298 -5.06 -36.74 10.17
N LYS A 299 -6.30 -36.43 9.83
CA LYS A 299 -7.25 -35.83 10.80
C LYS A 299 -7.46 -36.80 11.97
N ILE A 300 -7.21 -36.34 13.18
CA ILE A 300 -7.44 -37.08 14.41
C ILE A 300 -8.95 -37.26 14.59
N LYS A 301 -9.42 -38.54 14.67
CA LYS A 301 -10.83 -38.88 14.85
C LYS A 301 -11.24 -38.72 16.33
N LYS A 302 -12.54 -38.48 16.55
CA LYS A 302 -13.13 -38.37 17.90
C LYS A 302 -13.36 -39.76 18.47
N GLU A 303 -12.32 -40.44 18.90
CA GLU A 303 -12.41 -41.81 19.48
C GLU A 303 -12.42 -41.79 21.00
N SER A 304 -12.09 -40.64 21.61
CA SER A 304 -12.04 -40.44 23.06
C SER A 304 -12.73 -39.13 23.45
N PRO A 305 -13.35 -39.06 24.64
CA PRO A 305 -13.90 -37.81 25.17
C PRO A 305 -12.85 -36.76 25.52
N ARG A 306 -11.58 -37.13 25.59
CA ARG A 306 -10.46 -36.25 25.89
C ARG A 306 -9.36 -36.45 24.87
N LEU A 307 -8.72 -35.34 24.45
CA LEU A 307 -7.51 -35.33 23.61
C LEU A 307 -6.42 -34.56 24.36
N THR A 308 -5.32 -35.26 24.67
CA THR A 308 -4.12 -34.62 25.23
C THR A 308 -3.10 -34.36 24.10
N ILE A 309 -2.54 -33.18 24.06
CA ILE A 309 -1.54 -32.78 23.09
C ILE A 309 -0.31 -32.32 23.87
N GLU A 310 0.83 -32.99 23.65
CA GLU A 310 2.10 -32.56 24.19
C GLU A 310 2.66 -31.41 23.36
N LEU A 311 3.08 -30.35 24.05
CA LEU A 311 3.59 -29.13 23.43
C LEU A 311 5.09 -28.97 23.69
N ALA A 312 5.83 -28.62 22.65
CA ALA A 312 7.22 -28.21 22.72
C ALA A 312 7.34 -26.71 22.43
N ARG A 313 8.38 -26.05 22.93
CA ARG A 313 8.64 -24.63 22.65
C ARG A 313 8.99 -24.44 21.17
N THR A 314 8.48 -23.39 20.58
CA THR A 314 8.87 -22.92 19.25
C THR A 314 10.24 -22.22 19.31
N PRO A 315 10.93 -22.08 18.17
CA PRO A 315 12.15 -21.27 18.10
C PRO A 315 11.88 -19.81 18.44
N ASP A 316 12.74 -19.21 19.26
CA ASP A 316 12.67 -17.77 19.54
C ASP A 316 13.32 -16.98 18.39
N VAL A 317 12.49 -16.61 17.40
CA VAL A 317 12.95 -15.92 16.20
C VAL A 317 13.72 -14.64 16.54
N LEU A 318 13.19 -13.85 17.50
CA LEU A 318 13.73 -12.55 17.87
C LEU A 318 15.06 -12.64 18.61
N ALA A 319 15.23 -13.64 19.48
CA ALA A 319 16.46 -13.86 20.23
C ALA A 319 17.58 -14.45 19.36
N GLU A 320 17.21 -15.32 18.41
CA GLU A 320 18.18 -16.06 17.59
C GLU A 320 18.69 -15.27 16.37
N VAL A 321 17.93 -14.29 15.88
CA VAL A 321 18.35 -13.47 14.75
C VAL A 321 19.44 -12.48 15.18
N LYS A 322 20.62 -12.58 14.52
CA LYS A 322 21.79 -11.73 14.76
C LYS A 322 22.13 -10.93 13.51
N GLY A 323 22.62 -9.71 13.71
CA GLY A 323 23.07 -8.84 12.61
C GLY A 323 23.25 -7.40 13.11
N ASN A 324 23.79 -6.57 12.22
CA ASN A 324 23.97 -5.14 12.49
C ASN A 324 22.80 -4.34 11.88
N PHE A 325 21.65 -4.41 12.50
CA PHE A 325 20.42 -3.72 12.12
C PHE A 325 19.64 -3.32 13.36
N VAL A 326 18.83 -2.28 13.26
CA VAL A 326 17.91 -1.86 14.33
C VAL A 326 16.86 -2.96 14.53
N LYS A 327 16.78 -3.47 15.77
CA LYS A 327 15.87 -4.55 16.14
C LYS A 327 14.71 -4.01 16.98
N VAL A 328 13.50 -4.07 16.42
CA VAL A 328 12.28 -3.60 17.05
C VAL A 328 11.37 -4.79 17.38
N GLY A 329 10.98 -4.89 18.66
CA GLY A 329 10.03 -5.91 19.13
C GLY A 329 8.70 -5.31 19.55
N PHE A 330 7.69 -6.18 19.67
CA PHE A 330 6.37 -5.85 20.21
C PHE A 330 6.08 -6.71 21.43
N ALA A 331 5.42 -6.11 22.41
CA ALA A 331 4.90 -6.77 23.59
C ALA A 331 3.41 -6.50 23.70
N ALA A 332 2.63 -7.54 23.82
CA ALA A 332 1.20 -7.48 24.11
C ALA A 332 1.02 -7.95 25.56
N GLU A 333 0.72 -7.03 26.47
CA GLU A 333 0.71 -7.26 27.90
C GLU A 333 -0.67 -6.86 28.47
N SER A 334 -1.10 -7.61 29.50
CA SER A 334 -2.32 -7.31 30.25
C SER A 334 -2.04 -6.66 31.59
N GLU A 335 -0.82 -6.85 32.11
CA GLU A 335 -0.38 -6.37 33.44
C GLU A 335 1.08 -5.98 33.38
N ASP A 336 1.51 -5.08 34.26
CA ASP A 336 2.91 -4.64 34.42
C ASP A 336 3.64 -4.29 33.11
N ILE A 337 2.93 -3.64 32.20
CA ILE A 337 3.34 -3.37 30.80
C ILE A 337 4.78 -2.84 30.72
N MET A 338 5.14 -1.85 31.57
CA MET A 338 6.46 -1.23 31.53
C MET A 338 7.56 -2.17 32.00
N ALA A 339 7.32 -2.92 33.08
CA ALA A 339 8.30 -3.86 33.62
C ALA A 339 8.56 -5.03 32.68
N ASN A 340 7.50 -5.61 32.13
CA ASN A 340 7.57 -6.70 31.15
C ASN A 340 8.25 -6.25 29.85
N ALA A 341 7.91 -5.07 29.34
CA ALA A 341 8.56 -4.52 28.16
C ALA A 341 10.07 -4.27 28.39
N GLN A 342 10.46 -3.68 29.53
CA GLN A 342 11.87 -3.46 29.85
C GLN A 342 12.65 -4.78 29.98
N LYS A 343 12.07 -5.80 30.61
CA LYS A 343 12.65 -7.13 30.70
C LYS A 343 12.89 -7.73 29.32
N LYS A 344 11.86 -7.72 28.47
CA LYS A 344 11.91 -8.24 27.10
C LYS A 344 12.93 -7.48 26.23
N LEU A 345 13.02 -6.15 26.37
CA LEU A 345 14.00 -5.31 25.68
C LEU A 345 15.43 -5.79 25.98
N LYS A 346 15.76 -6.03 27.26
CA LYS A 346 17.09 -6.49 27.68
C LYS A 346 17.36 -7.93 27.26
N GLU A 347 16.45 -8.86 27.56
CA GLU A 347 16.63 -10.29 27.30
C GLU A 347 16.79 -10.59 25.81
N LYS A 348 16.03 -9.91 24.93
CA LYS A 348 16.06 -10.09 23.49
C LYS A 348 17.06 -9.18 22.77
N ARG A 349 17.76 -8.32 23.51
CA ARG A 349 18.70 -7.31 22.98
C ARG A 349 18.08 -6.48 21.86
N LEU A 350 16.94 -5.84 22.20
CA LEU A 350 16.23 -4.98 21.27
C LEU A 350 16.72 -3.55 21.39
N ASP A 351 16.71 -2.81 20.29
CA ASP A 351 16.97 -1.37 20.28
C ASP A 351 15.70 -0.59 20.65
N LEU A 352 14.52 -1.14 20.31
CA LEU A 352 13.22 -0.54 20.63
C LEU A 352 12.19 -1.64 20.92
N ILE A 353 11.31 -1.38 21.86
CA ILE A 353 10.12 -2.19 22.11
C ILE A 353 8.86 -1.33 22.11
N VAL A 354 7.84 -1.80 21.43
CA VAL A 354 6.49 -1.22 21.44
C VAL A 354 5.59 -2.09 22.28
N ALA A 355 5.10 -1.55 23.41
CA ALA A 355 4.20 -2.28 24.30
C ALA A 355 2.75 -1.85 24.06
N ASN A 356 1.89 -2.83 23.81
CA ASN A 356 0.44 -2.66 23.64
C ASN A 356 -0.28 -3.20 24.86
N ASP A 357 -1.19 -2.40 25.40
CA ASP A 357 -2.17 -2.84 26.39
C ASP A 357 -3.29 -3.60 25.67
N ILE A 358 -3.39 -4.91 25.90
CA ILE A 358 -4.45 -5.73 25.29
C ILE A 358 -5.80 -5.60 26.00
N THR A 359 -5.85 -4.94 27.16
CA THR A 359 -7.09 -4.67 27.92
C THR A 359 -7.81 -3.43 27.39
N ASP A 360 -7.13 -2.55 26.66
CA ASP A 360 -7.73 -1.39 26.02
C ASP A 360 -8.55 -1.84 24.78
N LYS A 361 -9.86 -1.52 24.78
CA LYS A 361 -10.79 -1.82 23.67
C LYS A 361 -10.38 -1.19 22.33
N ASN A 362 -9.52 -0.17 22.37
CA ASN A 362 -8.96 0.48 21.18
C ASN A 362 -7.60 -0.12 20.76
N SER A 363 -7.12 -1.16 21.46
CA SER A 363 -5.90 -1.86 21.09
C SER A 363 -6.06 -2.54 19.73
N SER A 364 -5.05 -2.41 18.87
CA SER A 364 -5.03 -2.99 17.51
C SER A 364 -4.56 -4.45 17.49
N PHE A 365 -4.81 -5.22 18.52
CA PHE A 365 -4.39 -6.61 18.62
C PHE A 365 -5.28 -7.57 17.84
#